data_ee9243ef11031a4c4f09ca33b0f37435
#
_entry.id   ee9243ef11031a4c4f09ca33b0f37435
#
_cell.length_a   1.000
_cell.length_b   1.000
_cell.length_c   1.000
_cell.angle_alpha   90.00
_cell.angle_beta   90.00
_cell.angle_gamma   90.00
#
_symmetry.space_group_name_H-M   'P 1'
#
loop_
_entity.id
_entity.type
_entity.pdbx_description
1 polymer ?
#
loop_
_entity_poly.entity_id
_entity_poly.type
_entity_poly.pdbx_seq_one_letter_code
_entity_poly.pdbx_strand_id
1 'polypeptide(L)'
;GDLDILLGAAKENNLIPERIFLTHGHADHAGAASELANMLSLKIEGPHEEDLFLLESLESQGKMFGMQAQNCMPDRWLKDGDQVQLGNEALQVLFCPGHTPGHVIFYHPESKLAAVGDVLFRGSIGRTDLPRGNHQHLLNSITQKLWPLGEDVMFISGHGPVSTFGQERMDN
;
A
#
# COMPACT_ATOMS: atom_id res chain seq x y z
N GLY A 1 0.49 -1.17 15.33
CA GLY A 1 1.53 -1.40 14.32
C GLY A 1 2.84 -1.80 14.97
N ASP A 2 3.64 -2.48 14.22
CA ASP A 2 4.90 -3.06 14.70
C ASP A 2 6.07 -2.10 14.46
N LEU A 3 5.98 -0.87 15.00
CA LEU A 3 7.03 0.14 14.85
C LEU A 3 8.41 -0.35 15.30
N ASP A 4 8.46 -1.04 16.43
CA ASP A 4 9.71 -1.58 16.95
C ASP A 4 10.35 -2.57 15.99
N ILE A 5 9.54 -3.39 15.31
CA ILE A 5 10.01 -4.33 14.28
C ILE A 5 10.55 -3.57 13.07
N LEU A 6 9.82 -2.56 12.58
CA LEU A 6 10.25 -1.74 11.44
C LEU A 6 11.55 -1.00 11.73
N LEU A 7 11.64 -0.34 12.89
CA LEU A 7 12.84 0.38 13.32
C LEU A 7 14.00 -0.57 13.58
N GLY A 8 13.74 -1.74 14.16
CA GLY A 8 14.72 -2.80 14.35
C GLY A 8 15.30 -3.27 13.02
N ALA A 9 14.43 -3.60 12.06
CA ALA A 9 14.85 -4.04 10.72
C ALA A 9 15.65 -2.96 9.98
N ALA A 10 15.24 -1.70 10.05
CA ALA A 10 15.99 -0.59 9.46
C ALA A 10 17.39 -0.48 10.06
N LYS A 11 17.50 -0.55 11.38
CA LYS A 11 18.78 -0.48 12.11
C LYS A 11 19.71 -1.65 11.78
N GLU A 12 19.17 -2.88 11.79
CA GLU A 12 19.94 -4.10 11.49
C GLU A 12 20.52 -4.11 10.07
N ASN A 13 19.81 -3.49 9.12
CA ASN A 13 20.23 -3.39 7.73
C ASN A 13 20.94 -2.07 7.39
N ASN A 14 21.22 -1.21 8.38
CA ASN A 14 21.81 0.12 8.19
C ASN A 14 21.02 1.00 7.21
N LEU A 15 19.69 0.89 7.23
CA LEU A 15 18.78 1.70 6.41
C LEU A 15 18.35 2.94 7.17
N ILE A 16 18.23 4.05 6.46
CA ILE A 16 17.72 5.31 6.98
C ILE A 16 16.36 5.55 6.34
N PRO A 17 15.24 5.48 7.10
CA PRO A 17 13.93 5.82 6.58
C PRO A 17 13.89 7.29 6.14
N GLU A 18 13.39 7.55 4.91
CA GLU A 18 13.31 8.91 4.35
C GLU A 18 11.87 9.37 4.15
N ARG A 19 10.95 8.43 3.92
CA ARG A 19 9.54 8.71 3.62
C ARG A 19 8.65 7.55 4.04
N ILE A 20 7.37 7.84 4.18
CA ILE A 20 6.32 6.83 4.40
C ILE A 20 5.40 6.85 3.18
N PHE A 21 5.26 5.72 2.52
CA PHE A 21 4.31 5.53 1.43
C PHE A 21 3.15 4.66 1.91
N LEU A 22 1.92 5.15 1.74
CA LEU A 22 0.71 4.41 2.09
C LEU A 22 0.00 3.93 0.83
N THR A 23 -0.27 2.64 0.76
CA THR A 23 -1.07 2.06 -0.33
C THR A 23 -2.55 2.34 -0.14
N HIS A 24 -3.05 2.25 1.09
CA HIS A 24 -4.46 2.47 1.45
C HIS A 24 -4.65 2.74 2.95
N GLY A 25 -5.88 3.07 3.35
CA GLY A 25 -6.20 3.61 4.66
C GLY A 25 -6.65 2.61 5.73
N HIS A 26 -6.37 1.30 5.62
CA HIS A 26 -6.67 0.37 6.71
C HIS A 26 -5.65 0.45 7.85
N ALA A 27 -6.10 0.14 9.09
CA ALA A 27 -5.31 0.36 10.29
C ALA A 27 -4.05 -0.52 10.39
N ASP A 28 -4.06 -1.70 9.82
CA ASP A 28 -2.91 -2.59 9.74
C ASP A 28 -1.82 -2.10 8.77
N HIS A 29 -2.17 -1.18 7.85
CA HIS A 29 -1.23 -0.54 6.93
C HIS A 29 -0.85 0.89 7.34
N ALA A 30 -1.82 1.69 7.78
CA ALA A 30 -1.63 3.12 8.04
C ALA A 30 -1.60 3.48 9.53
N GLY A 31 -1.95 2.57 10.43
CA GLY A 31 -2.18 2.88 11.85
C GLY A 31 -0.97 3.41 12.61
N ALA A 32 0.25 3.05 12.20
CA ALA A 32 1.49 3.50 12.80
C ALA A 32 2.16 4.68 12.05
N ALA A 33 1.59 5.10 10.91
CA ALA A 33 2.24 6.08 10.04
C ALA A 33 2.45 7.44 10.70
N SER A 34 1.43 7.93 11.43
CA SER A 34 1.49 9.21 12.14
C SER A 34 2.57 9.20 13.23
N GLU A 35 2.64 8.12 14.01
CA GLU A 35 3.65 7.97 15.07
C GLU A 35 5.07 7.90 14.48
N LEU A 36 5.28 7.09 13.44
CA LEU A 36 6.57 6.98 12.76
C LEU A 36 7.00 8.30 12.13
N ALA A 37 6.07 9.01 11.48
CA ALA A 37 6.33 10.32 10.88
C ALA A 37 6.79 11.34 11.91
N ASN A 38 6.11 11.39 13.06
CA ASN A 38 6.48 12.30 14.15
C ASN A 38 7.83 11.94 14.77
N MET A 39 8.09 10.65 14.98
CA MET A 39 9.33 10.17 15.60
C MET A 39 10.58 10.49 14.77
N LEU A 40 10.46 10.33 13.44
CA LEU A 40 11.60 10.46 12.52
C LEU A 40 11.55 11.74 11.66
N SER A 41 10.54 12.61 11.85
CA SER A 41 10.29 13.81 11.03
C SER A 41 10.14 13.47 9.54
N LEU A 42 9.41 12.41 9.22
CA LEU A 42 9.18 11.93 7.85
C LEU A 42 7.91 12.51 7.25
N LYS A 43 7.89 12.58 5.93
CA LYS A 43 6.70 12.91 5.16
C LYS A 43 5.91 11.63 4.83
N ILE A 44 4.57 11.76 4.85
CA ILE A 44 3.63 10.71 4.48
C ILE A 44 3.06 11.06 3.10
N GLU A 45 3.21 10.15 2.13
CA GLU A 45 2.66 10.29 0.78
C GLU A 45 1.71 9.12 0.49
N GLY A 46 0.52 9.42 -0.02
CA GLY A 46 -0.56 8.47 -0.25
C GLY A 46 -1.43 8.21 0.98
N PRO A 47 -2.51 7.48 0.77
CA PRO A 47 -3.01 6.92 -0.49
C PRO A 47 -3.66 7.98 -1.42
N HIS A 48 -4.67 7.59 -2.21
CA HIS A 48 -5.54 8.55 -2.90
C HIS A 48 -6.57 9.14 -1.91
N GLU A 49 -7.03 10.36 -2.19
CA GLU A 49 -7.95 11.11 -1.30
C GLU A 49 -9.28 10.40 -1.00
N GLU A 50 -9.69 9.46 -1.84
CA GLU A 50 -10.88 8.64 -1.62
C GLU A 50 -10.80 7.78 -0.35
N ASP A 51 -9.59 7.56 0.22
CA ASP A 51 -9.38 6.85 1.48
C ASP A 51 -9.33 7.77 2.72
N LEU A 52 -9.60 9.08 2.56
CA LEU A 52 -9.62 10.03 3.69
C LEU A 52 -10.45 9.51 4.87
N PHE A 53 -11.66 8.99 4.60
CA PHE A 53 -12.57 8.50 5.65
C PHE A 53 -11.98 7.33 6.46
N LEU A 54 -11.10 6.52 5.86
CA LEU A 54 -10.38 5.45 6.55
C LEU A 54 -9.26 6.03 7.42
N LEU A 55 -8.47 6.95 6.89
CA LEU A 55 -7.37 7.58 7.63
C LEU A 55 -7.86 8.41 8.83
N GLU A 56 -9.03 9.04 8.71
CA GLU A 56 -9.69 9.75 9.82
C GLU A 56 -10.28 8.82 10.89
N SER A 57 -10.44 7.53 10.58
CA SER A 57 -11.04 6.54 11.47
C SER A 57 -10.07 5.46 11.97
N LEU A 58 -8.76 5.62 11.75
CA LEU A 58 -7.75 4.61 12.12
C LEU A 58 -7.80 4.22 13.61
N GLU A 59 -8.01 5.18 14.50
CA GLU A 59 -8.16 4.88 15.94
C GLU A 59 -9.37 3.97 16.23
N SER A 60 -10.47 4.19 15.52
CA SER A 60 -11.67 3.36 15.66
C SER A 60 -11.47 1.98 15.08
N GLN A 61 -10.82 1.89 13.92
CA GLN A 61 -10.43 0.61 13.31
C GLN A 61 -9.48 -0.15 14.25
N GLY A 62 -8.46 0.52 14.79
CA GLY A 62 -7.51 -0.09 15.72
C GLY A 62 -8.21 -0.70 16.94
N LYS A 63 -9.15 0.04 17.56
CA LYS A 63 -9.95 -0.47 18.68
C LYS A 63 -10.77 -1.71 18.31
N MET A 64 -11.35 -1.72 17.11
CA MET A 64 -12.14 -2.86 16.61
C MET A 64 -11.31 -4.13 16.43
N PHE A 65 -10.07 -3.98 15.96
CA PHE A 65 -9.17 -5.11 15.68
C PHE A 65 -8.13 -5.37 16.78
N GLY A 66 -8.19 -4.65 17.91
CA GLY A 66 -7.24 -4.82 19.02
C GLY A 66 -5.82 -4.34 18.71
N MET A 67 -5.69 -3.38 17.80
CA MET A 67 -4.42 -2.78 17.39
C MET A 67 -4.29 -1.33 17.89
N GLN A 68 -3.07 -0.89 18.16
CA GLN A 68 -2.80 0.52 18.36
C GLN A 68 -2.72 1.21 16.99
N ALA A 69 -3.51 2.25 16.81
CA ALA A 69 -3.52 3.05 15.59
C ALA A 69 -3.85 4.51 15.91
N GLN A 70 -3.29 5.42 15.15
CA GLN A 70 -3.54 6.86 15.23
C GLN A 70 -4.08 7.36 13.90
N ASN A 71 -5.07 8.27 13.97
CA ASN A 71 -5.54 8.94 12.77
C ASN A 71 -4.38 9.65 12.06
N CYS A 72 -4.41 9.62 10.74
CA CYS A 72 -3.32 10.06 9.91
C CYS A 72 -3.83 10.99 8.82
N MET A 73 -3.08 12.05 8.54
CA MET A 73 -3.30 12.92 7.40
C MET A 73 -2.00 12.96 6.59
N PRO A 74 -2.02 12.51 5.33
CA PRO A 74 -0.81 12.55 4.51
C PRO A 74 -0.41 13.97 4.14
N ASP A 75 0.88 14.20 3.96
CA ASP A 75 1.40 15.45 3.43
C ASP A 75 1.07 15.62 1.93
N ARG A 76 0.90 14.50 1.21
CA ARG A 76 0.55 14.47 -0.20
C ARG A 76 -0.39 13.31 -0.52
N TRP A 77 -1.54 13.61 -1.09
CA TRP A 77 -2.40 12.64 -1.75
C TRP A 77 -1.82 12.23 -3.09
N LEU A 78 -1.97 10.96 -3.46
CA LEU A 78 -1.44 10.42 -4.72
C LEU A 78 -2.56 10.15 -5.72
N LYS A 79 -2.22 10.34 -7.01
CA LYS A 79 -3.14 10.12 -8.15
C LYS A 79 -2.51 9.15 -9.15
N ASP A 80 -3.35 8.61 -10.02
CA ASP A 80 -2.89 7.75 -11.11
C ASP A 80 -1.87 8.49 -11.98
N GLY A 81 -0.73 7.83 -12.25
CA GLY A 81 0.36 8.39 -13.04
C GLY A 81 1.32 9.31 -12.28
N ASP A 82 1.09 9.58 -10.99
CA ASP A 82 2.07 10.27 -10.17
C ASP A 82 3.37 9.48 -10.06
N GLN A 83 4.43 10.18 -9.67
CA GLN A 83 5.70 9.58 -9.30
C GLN A 83 6.09 9.98 -7.88
N VAL A 84 6.67 9.03 -7.15
CA VAL A 84 7.28 9.25 -5.83
C VAL A 84 8.74 8.83 -5.86
N GLN A 85 9.57 9.48 -5.06
CA GLN A 85 11.02 9.24 -5.03
C GLN A 85 11.37 8.28 -3.89
N LEU A 86 12.14 7.25 -4.19
CA LEU A 86 12.75 6.32 -3.25
C LEU A 86 14.28 6.37 -3.44
N GLY A 87 14.98 7.16 -2.62
CA GLY A 87 16.37 7.46 -2.85
C GLY A 87 16.56 8.15 -4.21
N ASN A 88 17.36 7.56 -5.11
CA ASN A 88 17.59 8.06 -6.46
C ASN A 88 16.62 7.49 -7.50
N GLU A 89 15.73 6.58 -7.09
CA GLU A 89 14.80 5.88 -7.98
C GLU A 89 13.41 6.51 -7.93
N ALA A 90 12.69 6.45 -9.03
CA ALA A 90 11.30 6.91 -9.12
C ALA A 90 10.34 5.74 -9.23
N LEU A 91 9.37 5.68 -8.34
CA LEU A 91 8.27 4.72 -8.42
C LEU A 91 7.07 5.36 -9.12
N GLN A 92 6.46 4.63 -10.03
CA GLN A 92 5.19 5.01 -10.64
C GLN A 92 4.04 4.67 -9.68
N VAL A 93 3.08 5.56 -9.57
CA VAL A 93 1.86 5.36 -8.80
C VAL A 93 0.73 4.95 -9.74
N LEU A 94 0.08 3.82 -9.46
CA LEU A 94 -1.13 3.42 -10.17
C LEU A 94 -2.31 3.42 -9.18
N PHE A 95 -3.40 4.07 -9.56
CA PHE A 95 -4.63 4.07 -8.80
C PHE A 95 -5.40 2.76 -9.06
N CYS A 96 -5.54 1.94 -8.04
CA CYS A 96 -6.09 0.58 -8.11
C CYS A 96 -7.21 0.36 -7.09
N PRO A 97 -8.35 1.05 -7.25
CA PRO A 97 -9.47 0.93 -6.31
C PRO A 97 -10.12 -0.44 -6.34
N GLY A 98 -10.80 -0.78 -5.25
CA GLY A 98 -11.63 -1.98 -5.14
C GLY A 98 -11.58 -2.62 -3.77
N HIS A 99 -10.42 -2.89 -3.21
CA HIS A 99 -10.24 -3.26 -1.81
C HIS A 99 -10.63 -2.07 -0.90
N THR A 100 -10.05 -0.90 -1.17
CA THR A 100 -10.55 0.39 -0.71
C THR A 100 -10.78 1.31 -1.93
N PRO A 101 -11.57 2.38 -1.81
CA PRO A 101 -11.78 3.31 -2.92
C PRO A 101 -10.53 4.11 -3.28
N GLY A 102 -9.63 4.37 -2.34
CA GLY A 102 -8.42 5.17 -2.52
C GLY A 102 -7.13 4.37 -2.69
N HIS A 103 -7.21 3.06 -2.92
CA HIS A 103 -6.03 2.23 -3.01
C HIS A 103 -5.10 2.62 -4.17
N VAL A 104 -3.80 2.75 -3.88
CA VAL A 104 -2.73 2.94 -4.86
C VAL A 104 -1.67 1.84 -4.73
N ILE A 105 -0.94 1.59 -5.80
CA ILE A 105 0.24 0.72 -5.82
C ILE A 105 1.46 1.52 -6.26
N PHE A 106 2.65 1.03 -5.90
CA PHE A 106 3.93 1.61 -6.29
C PHE A 106 4.68 0.62 -7.18
N TYR A 107 5.03 1.04 -8.37
CA TYR A 107 5.70 0.21 -9.37
C TYR A 107 7.04 0.79 -9.77
N HIS A 108 8.10 -0.03 -9.74
CA HIS A 108 9.42 0.30 -10.23
C HIS A 108 9.70 -0.43 -11.54
N PRO A 109 9.66 0.25 -12.71
CA PRO A 109 9.76 -0.39 -14.02
C PRO A 109 11.10 -1.09 -14.27
N GLU A 110 12.21 -0.49 -13.85
CA GLU A 110 13.54 -1.01 -14.11
C GLU A 110 13.81 -2.33 -13.39
N SER A 111 13.39 -2.45 -12.13
CA SER A 111 13.54 -3.69 -11.37
C SER A 111 12.37 -4.66 -11.53
N LYS A 112 11.31 -4.23 -12.25
CA LYS A 112 10.05 -5.00 -12.39
C LYS A 112 9.50 -5.44 -11.04
N LEU A 113 9.46 -4.53 -10.08
CA LEU A 113 8.97 -4.75 -8.73
C LEU A 113 7.78 -3.84 -8.45
N ALA A 114 6.73 -4.39 -7.88
CA ALA A 114 5.56 -3.63 -7.45
C ALA A 114 5.24 -3.87 -5.97
N ALA A 115 4.93 -2.80 -5.21
CA ALA A 115 4.28 -2.90 -3.90
C ALA A 115 2.77 -2.71 -4.12
N VAL A 116 2.01 -3.80 -4.02
CA VAL A 116 0.62 -3.82 -4.46
C VAL A 116 -0.40 -3.70 -3.32
N GLY A 117 0.07 -3.57 -2.06
CA GLY A 117 -0.81 -3.55 -0.89
C GLY A 117 -1.78 -4.72 -0.93
N ASP A 118 -3.07 -4.42 -0.81
CA ASP A 118 -4.13 -5.43 -0.73
C ASP A 118 -4.96 -5.56 -2.03
N VAL A 119 -4.34 -5.28 -3.17
CA VAL A 119 -4.98 -5.51 -4.48
C VAL A 119 -4.87 -6.98 -4.89
N LEU A 120 -3.68 -7.56 -4.79
CA LEU A 120 -3.37 -8.90 -5.26
C LEU A 120 -2.48 -9.62 -4.26
N PHE A 121 -2.78 -10.89 -3.99
CA PHE A 121 -2.01 -11.78 -3.15
C PHE A 121 -1.60 -13.03 -3.92
N ARG A 122 -0.66 -13.78 -3.39
CA ARG A 122 -0.39 -15.12 -3.92
C ARG A 122 -1.59 -16.03 -3.68
N GLY A 123 -2.23 -16.45 -4.77
CA GLY A 123 -3.38 -17.35 -4.75
C GLY A 123 -4.71 -16.70 -4.32
N SER A 124 -4.77 -15.35 -4.22
CA SER A 124 -6.04 -14.66 -3.95
C SER A 124 -5.96 -13.16 -4.29
N ILE A 125 -7.10 -12.48 -4.15
CA ILE A 125 -7.21 -11.02 -4.32
C ILE A 125 -7.73 -10.38 -3.02
N GLY A 126 -7.60 -9.07 -2.91
CA GLY A 126 -8.12 -8.32 -1.77
C GLY A 126 -9.62 -8.52 -1.56
N ARG A 127 -10.05 -8.52 -0.30
CA ARG A 127 -11.48 -8.53 0.03
C ARG A 127 -12.13 -7.21 -0.35
N THR A 128 -13.42 -7.27 -0.66
CA THR A 128 -14.18 -6.09 -1.13
C THR A 128 -15.50 -5.88 -0.38
N ASP A 129 -15.66 -6.57 0.75
CA ASP A 129 -16.84 -6.52 1.62
C ASP A 129 -16.72 -5.50 2.76
N LEU A 130 -15.61 -4.78 2.84
CA LEU A 130 -15.40 -3.67 3.78
C LEU A 130 -16.01 -2.36 3.23
N PRO A 131 -16.20 -1.32 4.09
CA PRO A 131 -16.84 -0.08 3.69
C PRO A 131 -16.30 0.52 2.40
N ARG A 132 -17.16 0.76 1.42
CA ARG A 132 -16.88 1.27 0.06
C ARG A 132 -16.01 0.35 -0.80
N GLY A 133 -15.75 -0.90 -0.38
CA GLY A 133 -15.13 -1.90 -1.24
C GLY A 133 -16.00 -2.22 -2.47
N ASN A 134 -15.37 -2.58 -3.58
CA ASN A 134 -16.06 -2.87 -4.84
C ASN A 134 -15.31 -3.94 -5.63
N HIS A 135 -15.93 -5.11 -5.74
CA HIS A 135 -15.31 -6.27 -6.40
C HIS A 135 -15.00 -6.01 -7.89
N GLN A 136 -15.93 -5.36 -8.61
CA GLN A 136 -15.71 -5.08 -10.03
C GLN A 136 -14.58 -4.08 -10.24
N HIS A 137 -14.45 -3.06 -9.37
CA HIS A 137 -13.32 -2.14 -9.43
C HIS A 137 -12.00 -2.87 -9.17
N LEU A 138 -11.96 -3.80 -8.20
CA LEU A 138 -10.76 -4.58 -7.92
C LEU A 138 -10.35 -5.44 -9.11
N LEU A 139 -11.29 -6.15 -9.74
CA LEU A 139 -11.03 -6.93 -10.95
C LEU A 139 -10.52 -6.04 -12.10
N ASN A 140 -11.11 -4.87 -12.28
CA ASN A 140 -10.65 -3.90 -13.28
C ASN A 140 -9.23 -3.40 -12.97
N SER A 141 -8.92 -3.10 -11.71
CA SER A 141 -7.58 -2.71 -11.27
C SER A 141 -6.55 -3.78 -11.60
N ILE A 142 -6.84 -5.04 -11.31
CA ILE A 142 -5.96 -6.16 -11.61
C ILE A 142 -5.79 -6.34 -13.12
N THR A 143 -6.90 -6.44 -13.85
CA THR A 143 -6.86 -6.82 -15.28
C THR A 143 -6.38 -5.69 -16.19
N GLN A 144 -6.71 -4.44 -15.86
CA GLN A 144 -6.43 -3.28 -16.73
C GLN A 144 -5.19 -2.48 -16.30
N LYS A 145 -4.73 -2.64 -15.06
CA LYS A 145 -3.58 -1.92 -14.53
C LYS A 145 -2.39 -2.84 -14.24
N LEU A 146 -2.60 -3.98 -13.55
CA LEU A 146 -1.49 -4.84 -13.17
C LEU A 146 -1.04 -5.75 -14.32
N TRP A 147 -1.95 -6.49 -14.97
CA TRP A 147 -1.58 -7.41 -16.05
C TRP A 147 -0.81 -6.76 -17.20
N PRO A 148 -1.11 -5.51 -17.64
CA PRO A 148 -0.36 -4.84 -18.68
C PRO A 148 1.09 -4.48 -18.31
N LEU A 149 1.47 -4.49 -17.03
CA LEU A 149 2.85 -4.21 -16.62
C LEU A 149 3.83 -5.33 -17.00
N GLY A 150 3.32 -6.56 -17.19
CA GLY A 150 4.11 -7.71 -17.63
C GLY A 150 4.04 -8.90 -16.69
N GLU A 151 4.18 -10.11 -17.24
CA GLU A 151 4.07 -11.36 -16.47
C GLU A 151 5.27 -11.60 -15.53
N ASP A 152 6.41 -11.00 -15.87
CA ASP A 152 7.67 -11.11 -15.11
C ASP A 152 7.81 -10.06 -13.99
N VAL A 153 6.79 -9.23 -13.77
CA VAL A 153 6.77 -8.30 -12.63
C VAL A 153 6.55 -9.08 -11.34
N MET A 154 7.52 -8.98 -10.43
CA MET A 154 7.41 -9.47 -9.08
C MET A 154 6.65 -8.47 -8.22
N PHE A 155 5.85 -8.94 -7.28
CA PHE A 155 5.16 -8.05 -6.36
C PHE A 155 5.30 -8.45 -4.89
N ILE A 156 5.27 -7.42 -4.05
CA ILE A 156 5.15 -7.52 -2.59
C ILE A 156 3.72 -7.08 -2.26
N SER A 157 2.96 -7.96 -1.65
CA SER A 157 1.62 -7.68 -1.13
C SER A 157 1.64 -7.22 0.32
N GLY A 158 0.53 -6.67 0.79
CA GLY A 158 0.38 -6.32 2.21
C GLY A 158 0.45 -7.52 3.13
N HIS A 159 -0.02 -8.67 2.67
CA HIS A 159 -0.03 -9.93 3.41
C HIS A 159 0.44 -11.10 2.55
N GLY A 160 1.11 -12.07 3.19
CA GLY A 160 1.54 -13.29 2.54
C GLY A 160 2.87 -13.19 1.78
N PRO A 161 3.24 -14.23 1.03
CA PRO A 161 4.51 -14.29 0.33
C PRO A 161 4.48 -13.51 -1.00
N VAL A 162 5.67 -13.19 -1.50
CA VAL A 162 5.86 -12.61 -2.85
C VAL A 162 5.39 -13.57 -3.94
N SER A 163 4.97 -13.00 -5.09
CA SER A 163 4.63 -13.75 -6.31
C SER A 163 4.94 -12.90 -7.54
N THR A 164 4.54 -13.36 -8.72
CA THR A 164 4.62 -12.60 -9.98
C THR A 164 3.24 -12.45 -10.61
N PHE A 165 3.07 -11.39 -11.41
CA PHE A 165 1.79 -11.20 -12.10
C PHE A 165 1.47 -12.35 -13.06
N GLY A 166 2.49 -12.95 -13.70
CA GLY A 166 2.30 -14.10 -14.57
C GLY A 166 1.80 -15.32 -13.81
N GLN A 167 2.36 -15.62 -12.63
CA GLN A 167 1.90 -16.74 -11.80
C GLN A 167 0.45 -16.57 -11.37
N GLU A 168 0.10 -15.39 -10.86
CA GLU A 168 -1.27 -15.12 -10.36
C GLU A 168 -2.30 -15.07 -11.50
N ARG A 169 -1.90 -14.61 -12.67
CA ARG A 169 -2.79 -14.62 -13.86
C ARG A 169 -3.17 -16.03 -14.33
N MET A 170 -2.32 -17.03 -14.05
CA MET A 170 -2.58 -18.44 -14.40
C MET A 170 -3.36 -19.18 -13.32
N ASP A 171 -3.11 -18.89 -12.05
CA ASP A 171 -3.51 -19.73 -10.93
C ASP A 171 -4.59 -19.11 -10.03
N ASN A 172 -4.87 -17.80 -10.18
CA ASN A 172 -5.75 -17.06 -9.26
C ASN A 172 -7.13 -16.73 -9.83
#